data_1b26dba8c9345c51b9269b6ecd88bcb3
#
_entry.id   1b26dba8c9345c51b9269b6ecd88bcb3
#
_cell.length_a   1.000
_cell.length_b   1.000
_cell.length_c   1.000
_cell.angle_alpha   90.00
_cell.angle_beta   90.00
_cell.angle_gamma   90.00
#
_symmetry.space_group_name_H-M   'P 1'
#
loop_
_entity.id
_entity.type
_entity.pdbx_description
1 polymer ?
#
loop_
_entity_poly.entity_id
_entity_poly.type
_entity_poly.pdbx_seq_one_letter_code
_entity_poly.pdbx_strand_id
1 'polypeptide(L)'
;MPHRGRLNVLANFMKKPFSAIFSEFQGNASNPDDVQGSGDVKYHLGTSSDRHFDNIKVHLSLTANPSHLEAVNPVVVGKVRAKQDQKKDIDRKKVVGLLMHGDAAFSGQGLVPETLDLSGLKGYKTGGTIHFIVNNQIGFTTNPTFSRSGPYCSDVALMVCLLYTSDAADEWLR
;
A
#
# COMPACT_ATOMS: atom_id res chain seq x y z
N MET A 1 2.12 1.12 -0.44
CA MET A 1 3.11 0.07 -0.10
C MET A 1 4.46 0.72 0.15
N PRO A 2 5.18 0.43 1.25
CA PRO A 2 6.47 1.04 1.53
C PRO A 2 7.53 0.66 0.50
N HIS A 3 8.58 1.49 0.38
CA HIS A 3 9.67 1.24 -0.58
C HIS A 3 10.48 -0.02 -0.23
N ARG A 4 10.65 -0.34 1.05
CA ARG A 4 11.28 -1.60 1.48
C ARG A 4 10.41 -2.79 1.04
N GLY A 5 10.98 -3.70 0.31
CA GLY A 5 10.27 -4.84 -0.27
C GLY A 5 9.49 -4.56 -1.56
N ARG A 6 9.39 -3.31 -2.00
CA ARG A 6 8.63 -2.96 -3.21
C ARG A 6 9.17 -3.62 -4.48
N LEU A 7 10.49 -3.73 -4.62
CA LEU A 7 11.10 -4.42 -5.75
C LEU A 7 10.71 -5.91 -5.80
N ASN A 8 10.61 -6.56 -4.63
CA ASN A 8 10.12 -7.92 -4.54
C ASN A 8 8.67 -8.03 -5.05
N VAL A 9 7.80 -7.13 -4.62
CA VAL A 9 6.40 -7.10 -5.09
C VAL A 9 6.34 -6.82 -6.59
N LEU A 10 7.12 -5.89 -7.11
CA LEU A 10 7.20 -5.62 -8.55
C LEU A 10 7.61 -6.86 -9.34
N ALA A 11 8.66 -7.55 -8.91
CA ALA A 11 9.19 -8.72 -9.61
C ALA A 11 8.32 -9.97 -9.41
N ASN A 12 8.07 -10.35 -8.15
CA ASN A 12 7.47 -11.65 -7.83
C ASN A 12 5.94 -11.63 -7.88
N PHE A 13 5.31 -10.54 -7.46
CA PHE A 13 3.86 -10.43 -7.44
C PHE A 13 3.30 -9.79 -8.71
N MET A 14 3.83 -8.65 -9.14
CA MET A 14 3.39 -7.95 -10.35
C MET A 14 4.01 -8.55 -11.63
N LYS A 15 5.00 -9.42 -11.52
CA LYS A 15 5.69 -10.09 -12.63
C LYS A 15 6.43 -9.12 -13.57
N LYS A 16 6.93 -8.02 -13.03
CA LYS A 16 7.85 -7.17 -13.79
C LYS A 16 9.16 -7.94 -14.02
N PRO A 17 9.66 -8.05 -15.27
CA PRO A 17 10.88 -8.79 -15.55
C PRO A 17 12.10 -8.19 -14.80
N PHE A 18 12.97 -9.02 -14.26
CA PHE A 18 14.21 -8.58 -13.64
C PHE A 18 15.08 -7.76 -14.59
N SER A 19 15.14 -8.18 -15.87
CA SER A 19 15.87 -7.42 -16.90
C SER A 19 15.39 -5.97 -17.02
N ALA A 20 14.09 -5.74 -16.96
CA ALA A 20 13.51 -4.39 -16.99
C ALA A 20 13.90 -3.61 -15.73
N ILE A 21 13.84 -4.24 -14.54
CA ILE A 21 14.23 -3.61 -13.28
C ILE A 21 15.72 -3.22 -13.31
N PHE A 22 16.60 -4.13 -13.73
CA PHE A 22 18.03 -3.83 -13.80
C PHE A 22 18.37 -2.79 -14.87
N SER A 23 17.70 -2.80 -16.02
CA SER A 23 17.85 -1.77 -17.06
C SER A 23 17.49 -0.39 -16.53
N GLU A 24 16.42 -0.28 -15.75
CA GLU A 24 16.04 0.98 -15.09
C GLU A 24 17.12 1.45 -14.09
N PHE A 25 17.73 0.55 -13.32
CA PHE A 25 18.83 0.90 -12.42
C PHE A 25 20.10 1.36 -13.17
N GLN A 26 20.32 0.91 -14.41
CA GLN A 26 21.38 1.38 -15.27
C GLN A 26 21.10 2.76 -15.91
N GLY A 27 19.94 3.36 -15.60
CA GLY A 27 19.57 4.68 -16.11
C GLY A 27 18.81 4.66 -17.44
N ASN A 28 18.53 3.49 -17.99
CA ASN A 28 17.70 3.38 -19.19
C ASN A 28 16.26 3.75 -18.89
N ALA A 29 15.63 4.48 -19.81
CA ALA A 29 14.23 4.86 -19.69
C ALA A 29 13.34 3.61 -19.74
N SER A 30 12.38 3.52 -18.82
CA SER A 30 11.36 2.46 -18.83
C SER A 30 10.13 2.85 -19.65
N ASN A 31 10.05 4.09 -20.10
CA ASN A 31 8.96 4.65 -20.87
C ASN A 31 9.39 4.96 -22.30
N PRO A 32 8.47 4.97 -23.27
CA PRO A 32 8.72 5.46 -24.62
C PRO A 32 9.27 6.89 -24.60
N ASP A 33 10.05 7.24 -25.61
CA ASP A 33 10.82 8.49 -25.74
C ASP A 33 9.98 9.77 -25.68
N ASP A 34 8.66 9.67 -25.81
CA ASP A 34 7.71 10.79 -25.78
C ASP A 34 7.22 11.15 -24.36
N VAL A 35 7.56 10.35 -23.34
CA VAL A 35 7.20 10.65 -21.95
C VAL A 35 8.39 11.26 -21.22
N GLN A 36 8.47 12.59 -21.24
CA GLN A 36 9.45 13.35 -20.45
C GLN A 36 9.09 13.27 -18.97
N GLY A 37 9.69 12.33 -18.24
CA GLY A 37 9.65 12.27 -16.80
C GLY A 37 11.00 12.62 -16.21
N SER A 38 11.06 13.55 -15.25
CA SER A 38 12.24 13.69 -14.39
C SER A 38 12.45 12.38 -13.63
N GLY A 39 13.70 11.90 -13.58
CA GLY A 39 14.03 10.61 -12.95
C GLY A 39 13.59 10.53 -11.51
N ASP A 40 12.52 9.79 -11.26
CA ASP A 40 12.12 9.40 -9.91
C ASP A 40 12.89 8.15 -9.47
N VAL A 41 12.91 7.93 -8.18
CA VAL A 41 13.51 6.72 -7.59
C VAL A 41 12.73 5.50 -8.10
N LYS A 42 13.44 4.56 -8.72
CA LYS A 42 12.85 3.46 -9.49
C LYS A 42 11.84 2.60 -8.70
N TYR A 43 12.05 2.44 -7.40
CA TYR A 43 11.10 1.72 -6.54
C TYR A 43 9.85 2.52 -6.13
N HIS A 44 9.74 3.80 -6.51
CA HIS A 44 8.51 4.59 -6.33
C HIS A 44 7.51 4.40 -7.46
N LEU A 45 7.92 3.89 -8.61
CA LEU A 45 7.10 3.73 -9.79
C LEU A 45 5.89 2.80 -9.52
N GLY A 46 4.77 3.15 -10.15
CA GLY A 46 3.59 2.31 -10.22
C GLY A 46 3.68 1.31 -11.38
N THR A 47 2.80 0.34 -11.37
CA THR A 47 2.62 -0.61 -12.46
C THR A 47 1.23 -1.22 -12.38
N SER A 48 0.78 -1.81 -13.49
CA SER A 48 -0.46 -2.60 -13.48
C SER A 48 -0.29 -3.85 -14.34
N SER A 49 -0.95 -4.91 -13.95
CA SER A 49 -0.95 -6.18 -14.69
C SER A 49 -2.21 -6.97 -14.40
N ASP A 50 -2.60 -7.80 -15.35
CA ASP A 50 -3.65 -8.78 -15.17
C ASP A 50 -3.04 -10.08 -14.66
N ARG A 51 -3.65 -10.64 -13.63
CA ARG A 51 -3.23 -11.89 -13.02
C ARG A 51 -4.39 -12.86 -12.95
N HIS A 52 -4.10 -14.14 -13.04
CA HIS A 52 -5.07 -15.20 -12.81
C HIS A 52 -4.76 -15.86 -11.46
N PHE A 53 -5.78 -15.92 -10.63
CA PHE A 53 -5.79 -16.69 -9.39
C PHE A 53 -6.84 -17.76 -9.54
N ASP A 54 -6.40 -19.02 -9.60
CA ASP A 54 -7.20 -20.13 -10.08
C ASP A 54 -7.80 -19.81 -11.47
N ASN A 55 -9.09 -19.78 -11.61
CA ASN A 55 -9.76 -19.42 -12.86
C ASN A 55 -10.29 -17.97 -12.90
N ILE A 56 -9.91 -17.13 -11.94
CA ILE A 56 -10.41 -15.76 -11.84
C ILE A 56 -9.34 -14.79 -12.32
N LYS A 57 -9.67 -14.00 -13.34
CA LYS A 57 -8.82 -12.89 -13.80
C LYS A 57 -9.01 -11.67 -12.90
N VAL A 58 -7.93 -11.19 -12.33
CA VAL A 58 -7.90 -10.00 -11.47
C VAL A 58 -6.95 -8.95 -12.07
N HIS A 59 -7.43 -7.73 -12.22
CA HIS A 59 -6.60 -6.60 -12.60
C HIS A 59 -5.96 -5.97 -11.36
N LEU A 60 -4.64 -6.04 -11.30
CA LEU A 60 -3.83 -5.44 -10.24
C LEU A 60 -3.30 -4.08 -10.69
N SER A 61 -3.36 -3.09 -9.82
CA SER A 61 -2.82 -1.75 -10.08
C SER A 61 -2.06 -1.25 -8.86
N LEU A 62 -0.73 -1.30 -8.95
CA LEU A 62 0.15 -0.75 -7.92
C LEU A 62 0.33 0.75 -8.16
N THR A 63 -0.14 1.55 -7.22
CA THR A 63 -0.02 3.01 -7.29
C THR A 63 1.42 3.43 -7.03
N ALA A 64 1.94 4.36 -7.83
CA ALA A 64 3.19 5.06 -7.51
C ALA A 64 3.06 5.75 -6.15
N ASN A 65 4.14 5.80 -5.38
CA ASN A 65 4.14 6.51 -4.10
C ASN A 65 5.44 7.29 -3.89
N PRO A 66 5.39 8.43 -3.21
CA PRO A 66 6.57 9.20 -2.85
C PRO A 66 7.34 8.52 -1.71
N SER A 67 8.53 9.03 -1.37
CA SER A 67 9.28 8.61 -0.19
C SER A 67 8.64 9.05 1.13
N HIS A 68 7.63 9.92 1.09
CA HIS A 68 6.84 10.29 2.26
C HIS A 68 5.94 9.10 2.66
N LEU A 69 6.28 8.46 3.76
CA LEU A 69 5.55 7.30 4.27
C LEU A 69 4.08 7.66 4.52
N GLU A 70 3.20 6.74 4.14
CA GLU A 70 1.73 6.81 4.29
C GLU A 70 1.01 7.87 3.41
N ALA A 71 1.74 8.77 2.73
CA ALA A 71 1.13 9.79 1.87
C ALA A 71 0.29 9.20 0.71
N VAL A 72 0.55 7.96 0.33
CA VAL A 72 -0.20 7.25 -0.71
C VAL A 72 -1.56 6.72 -0.25
N ASN A 73 -1.82 6.67 1.07
CA ASN A 73 -3.05 6.07 1.59
C ASN A 73 -4.32 6.78 1.04
N PRO A 74 -4.48 8.10 1.20
CA PRO A 74 -5.65 8.78 0.65
C PRO A 74 -5.70 8.73 -0.88
N VAL A 75 -4.54 8.69 -1.55
CA VAL A 75 -4.47 8.56 -3.02
C VAL A 75 -5.04 7.21 -3.48
N VAL A 76 -4.70 6.12 -2.80
CA VAL A 76 -5.24 4.79 -3.12
C VAL A 76 -6.73 4.73 -2.86
N VAL A 77 -7.21 5.26 -1.73
CA VAL A 77 -8.64 5.32 -1.41
C VAL A 77 -9.41 6.12 -2.48
N GLY A 78 -8.90 7.28 -2.87
CA GLY A 78 -9.48 8.09 -3.95
C GLY A 78 -9.47 7.36 -5.30
N LYS A 79 -8.38 6.67 -5.64
CA LYS A 79 -8.27 5.86 -6.86
C LYS A 79 -9.27 4.69 -6.87
N VAL A 80 -9.48 4.02 -5.74
CA VAL A 80 -10.50 2.97 -5.61
C VAL A 80 -11.87 3.55 -5.87
N ARG A 81 -12.22 4.68 -5.25
CA ARG A 81 -13.50 5.36 -5.45
C ARG A 81 -13.73 5.72 -6.92
N ALA A 82 -12.74 6.34 -7.57
CA ALA A 82 -12.84 6.70 -8.98
C ALA A 82 -13.05 5.47 -9.88
N LYS A 83 -12.35 4.37 -9.61
CA LYS A 83 -12.55 3.12 -10.35
C LYS A 83 -13.92 2.49 -10.13
N GLN A 84 -14.46 2.58 -8.91
CA GLN A 84 -15.82 2.14 -8.61
C GLN A 84 -16.85 2.95 -9.40
N ASP A 85 -16.71 4.27 -9.43
CA ASP A 85 -17.58 5.17 -10.19
C ASP A 85 -17.51 4.89 -11.70
N GLN A 86 -16.30 4.73 -12.27
CA GLN A 86 -16.09 4.35 -13.68
C GLN A 86 -16.73 3.01 -14.04
N LYS A 87 -16.69 2.05 -13.11
CA LYS A 87 -17.28 0.71 -13.31
C LYS A 87 -18.77 0.64 -12.95
N LYS A 88 -19.38 1.74 -12.52
CA LYS A 88 -20.75 1.78 -12.00
C LYS A 88 -20.95 0.74 -10.88
N ASP A 89 -19.95 0.59 -10.03
CA ASP A 89 -19.92 -0.35 -8.91
C ASP A 89 -20.59 0.27 -7.68
N ILE A 90 -21.90 0.41 -7.74
CA ILE A 90 -22.71 1.04 -6.68
C ILE A 90 -22.57 0.29 -5.36
N ASP A 91 -22.53 -1.02 -5.42
CA ASP A 91 -22.43 -1.91 -4.26
C ASP A 91 -20.99 -1.98 -3.69
N ARG A 92 -20.00 -1.40 -4.38
CA ARG A 92 -18.58 -1.37 -3.98
C ARG A 92 -17.98 -2.77 -3.75
N LYS A 93 -18.31 -3.71 -4.64
CA LYS A 93 -17.89 -5.12 -4.56
C LYS A 93 -16.84 -5.52 -5.61
N LYS A 94 -16.58 -4.65 -6.60
CA LYS A 94 -15.71 -4.99 -7.74
C LYS A 94 -14.29 -4.44 -7.63
N VAL A 95 -14.09 -3.41 -6.80
CA VAL A 95 -12.78 -2.76 -6.62
C VAL A 95 -12.50 -2.61 -5.14
N VAL A 96 -11.36 -3.12 -4.70
CA VAL A 96 -10.89 -3.01 -3.31
C VAL A 96 -9.51 -2.38 -3.24
N GLY A 97 -9.28 -1.58 -2.20
CA GLY A 97 -7.96 -1.05 -1.86
C GLY A 97 -7.21 -2.02 -0.94
N LEU A 98 -5.94 -2.28 -1.28
CA LEU A 98 -5.01 -2.98 -0.40
C LEU A 98 -3.85 -2.04 -0.07
N LEU A 99 -3.70 -1.68 1.19
CA LEU A 99 -2.62 -0.86 1.71
C LEU A 99 -1.65 -1.73 2.51
N MET A 100 -0.39 -1.70 2.12
CA MET A 100 0.67 -2.39 2.84
C MET A 100 1.52 -1.37 3.59
N HIS A 101 1.77 -1.63 4.87
CA HIS A 101 2.44 -0.70 5.79
C HIS A 101 3.63 -1.36 6.47
N GLY A 102 4.61 -0.54 6.89
CA GLY A 102 5.51 -0.90 7.96
C GLY A 102 4.89 -0.48 9.30
N ASP A 103 5.17 -1.19 10.37
CA ASP A 103 4.59 -0.96 11.69
C ASP A 103 4.88 0.43 12.25
N ALA A 104 6.12 0.88 12.16
CA ALA A 104 6.52 2.21 12.65
C ALA A 104 5.83 3.34 11.90
N ALA A 105 5.65 3.20 10.58
CA ALA A 105 4.95 4.18 9.77
C ALA A 105 3.45 4.18 10.08
N PHE A 106 2.82 3.02 10.19
CA PHE A 106 1.39 2.89 10.48
C PHE A 106 1.02 3.51 11.83
N SER A 107 1.81 3.24 12.87
CA SER A 107 1.55 3.77 14.21
C SER A 107 1.97 5.23 14.40
N GLY A 108 2.94 5.73 13.60
CA GLY A 108 3.58 7.01 13.86
C GLY A 108 3.26 8.15 12.89
N GLN A 109 2.68 7.86 11.72
CA GLN A 109 2.40 8.89 10.70
C GLN A 109 0.95 9.40 10.81
N GLY A 110 0.77 10.71 11.00
CA GLY A 110 -0.53 11.36 11.14
C GLY A 110 -1.49 11.12 9.98
N LEU A 111 -0.97 10.89 8.77
CA LEU A 111 -1.79 10.56 7.59
C LEU A 111 -2.59 9.26 7.73
N VAL A 112 -2.17 8.34 8.61
CA VAL A 112 -2.92 7.11 8.86
C VAL A 112 -4.26 7.41 9.54
N PRO A 113 -4.31 8.03 10.74
CA PRO A 113 -5.58 8.37 11.37
C PRO A 113 -6.41 9.35 10.51
N GLU A 114 -5.80 10.32 9.85
CA GLU A 114 -6.51 11.24 8.95
C GLU A 114 -7.22 10.50 7.82
N THR A 115 -6.56 9.50 7.22
CA THR A 115 -7.18 8.66 6.17
C THR A 115 -8.29 7.77 6.75
N LEU A 116 -8.10 7.22 7.94
CA LEU A 116 -9.10 6.39 8.61
C LEU A 116 -10.36 7.20 8.95
N ASP A 117 -10.23 8.45 9.36
CA ASP A 117 -11.36 9.35 9.66
C ASP A 117 -12.27 9.61 8.45
N LEU A 118 -11.76 9.45 7.23
CA LEU A 118 -12.57 9.57 6.02
C LEU A 118 -13.51 8.36 5.80
N SER A 119 -13.25 7.22 6.44
CA SER A 119 -13.88 5.93 6.12
C SER A 119 -15.41 5.92 6.28
N GLY A 120 -15.95 6.65 7.26
CA GLY A 120 -17.39 6.77 7.54
C GLY A 120 -18.12 7.79 6.69
N LEU A 121 -17.41 8.72 6.06
CA LEU A 121 -17.99 9.86 5.37
C LEU A 121 -18.59 9.47 4.01
N LYS A 122 -19.81 9.91 3.75
CA LYS A 122 -20.57 9.54 2.55
C LYS A 122 -19.83 9.78 1.23
N GLY A 123 -19.10 10.89 1.11
CA GLY A 123 -18.32 11.24 -0.09
C GLY A 123 -17.05 10.39 -0.29
N TYR A 124 -16.55 9.75 0.76
CA TYR A 124 -15.26 9.06 0.75
C TYR A 124 -15.37 7.53 0.85
N LYS A 125 -16.55 7.00 1.16
CA LYS A 125 -16.76 5.55 1.30
C LYS A 125 -16.34 4.76 0.06
N THR A 126 -15.55 3.70 0.28
CA THR A 126 -15.12 2.75 -0.75
C THR A 126 -15.63 1.32 -0.51
N GLY A 127 -16.39 1.09 0.56
CA GLY A 127 -16.88 -0.23 0.93
C GLY A 127 -15.91 -1.06 1.76
N GLY A 128 -14.74 -0.50 2.03
CA GLY A 128 -13.69 -1.09 2.85
C GLY A 128 -12.32 -1.03 2.19
N THR A 129 -11.29 -1.09 3.01
CA THR A 129 -9.88 -1.14 2.60
C THR A 129 -9.18 -2.20 3.45
N ILE A 130 -8.37 -3.02 2.82
CA ILE A 130 -7.57 -4.02 3.53
C ILE A 130 -6.24 -3.37 3.90
N HIS A 131 -5.89 -3.38 5.18
CA HIS A 131 -4.61 -2.93 5.68
C HIS A 131 -3.76 -4.15 6.06
N PHE A 132 -2.59 -4.26 5.45
CA PHE A 132 -1.63 -5.31 5.74
C PHE A 132 -0.39 -4.69 6.39
N ILE A 133 -0.14 -4.97 7.66
CA ILE A 133 0.96 -4.40 8.42
C ILE A 133 2.07 -5.43 8.56
N VAL A 134 3.25 -5.10 8.06
CA VAL A 134 4.47 -5.88 8.26
C VAL A 134 5.13 -5.37 9.53
N ASN A 135 4.92 -6.07 10.64
CA ASN A 135 5.50 -5.72 11.93
C ASN A 135 6.95 -6.23 12.04
N ASN A 136 7.85 -5.60 11.32
CA ASN A 136 9.27 -5.93 11.35
C ASN A 136 10.05 -5.17 12.44
N GLN A 137 9.38 -4.33 13.22
CA GLN A 137 9.91 -3.54 14.30
C GLN A 137 11.06 -2.60 13.89
N ILE A 138 11.10 -2.20 12.61
CA ILE A 138 12.11 -1.29 12.08
C ILE A 138 11.53 0.12 11.97
N GLY A 139 12.09 1.06 12.74
CA GLY A 139 11.79 2.48 12.68
C GLY A 139 13.08 3.29 12.65
N PHE A 140 13.80 3.33 11.50
CA PHE A 140 15.14 3.93 11.39
C PHE A 140 16.09 3.40 12.48
N THR A 141 16.60 4.31 13.31
CA THR A 141 17.54 4.01 14.40
C THR A 141 16.85 3.86 15.75
N THR A 142 15.51 3.97 15.79
CA THR A 142 14.76 3.88 17.06
C THR A 142 14.63 2.41 17.48
N ASN A 143 15.03 2.13 18.72
CA ASN A 143 14.82 0.81 19.31
C ASN A 143 13.30 0.55 19.44
N PRO A 144 12.79 -0.63 19.08
CA PRO A 144 11.36 -0.96 19.15
C PRO A 144 10.72 -0.68 20.50
N THR A 145 11.44 -0.91 21.60
CA THR A 145 10.97 -0.67 22.98
C THR A 145 10.57 0.79 23.22
N PHE A 146 11.17 1.73 22.49
CA PHE A 146 10.94 3.16 22.64
C PHE A 146 10.16 3.78 21.48
N SER A 147 9.66 2.94 20.56
CA SER A 147 9.08 3.44 19.31
C SER A 147 7.62 3.89 19.44
N ARG A 148 6.88 3.33 20.39
CA ARG A 148 5.47 3.65 20.62
C ARG A 148 5.04 3.32 22.04
N SER A 149 4.00 4.01 22.52
CA SER A 149 3.43 3.76 23.86
C SER A 149 2.47 2.57 23.89
N GLY A 150 1.69 2.37 22.82
CA GLY A 150 0.76 1.24 22.72
C GLY A 150 1.48 -0.09 22.44
N PRO A 151 0.92 -1.21 22.91
CA PRO A 151 1.51 -2.53 22.70
C PRO A 151 1.51 -2.96 21.24
N TYR A 152 0.50 -2.54 20.47
CA TYR A 152 0.34 -2.93 19.06
C TYR A 152 0.46 -1.75 18.11
N CYS A 153 1.12 -1.97 16.99
CA CYS A 153 1.18 -0.96 15.93
C CYS A 153 -0.20 -0.68 15.28
N SER A 154 -1.13 -1.61 15.41
CA SER A 154 -2.49 -1.51 14.91
C SER A 154 -3.44 -0.71 15.79
N ASP A 155 -3.05 -0.31 17.01
CA ASP A 155 -3.95 0.35 17.96
C ASP A 155 -4.55 1.65 17.42
N VAL A 156 -3.86 2.35 16.52
CA VAL A 156 -4.40 3.54 15.85
C VAL A 156 -5.72 3.24 15.09
N ALA A 157 -5.92 2.02 14.65
CA ALA A 157 -7.12 1.61 13.92
C ALA A 157 -8.35 1.44 14.83
N LEU A 158 -8.17 1.34 16.14
CA LEU A 158 -9.26 1.25 17.11
C LEU A 158 -10.15 2.50 17.11
N MET A 159 -9.61 3.65 16.69
CA MET A 159 -10.37 4.91 16.62
C MET A 159 -11.60 4.84 15.71
N VAL A 160 -11.60 3.96 14.72
CA VAL A 160 -12.70 3.77 13.76
C VAL A 160 -13.30 2.37 13.81
N CYS A 161 -13.10 1.65 14.90
CA CYS A 161 -13.62 0.30 15.13
C CYS A 161 -13.27 -0.69 14.01
N LEU A 162 -12.06 -0.62 13.46
CA LEU A 162 -11.61 -1.59 12.47
C LEU A 162 -11.51 -2.99 13.08
N LEU A 163 -12.01 -3.97 12.36
CA LEU A 163 -11.74 -5.37 12.66
C LEU A 163 -10.31 -5.69 12.22
N TYR A 164 -9.54 -6.27 13.12
CA TYR A 164 -8.20 -6.76 12.78
C TYR A 164 -8.02 -8.21 13.25
N THR A 165 -7.18 -8.93 12.54
CA THR A 165 -6.71 -10.26 12.91
C THR A 165 -5.18 -10.25 12.88
N SER A 166 -4.56 -10.93 13.84
CA SER A 166 -3.12 -11.17 13.85
C SER A 166 -2.80 -12.56 13.30
N ASP A 167 -1.61 -12.74 12.75
CA ASP A 167 -1.10 -14.08 12.45
C ASP A 167 -0.81 -14.80 13.78
N ALA A 168 -1.21 -16.06 13.90
CA ALA A 168 -0.99 -16.90 15.08
C ALA A 168 0.48 -17.02 15.48
N ALA A 169 1.41 -16.84 14.55
CA ALA A 169 2.84 -16.79 14.83
C ALA A 169 3.23 -15.60 15.73
N ASP A 170 2.50 -14.51 15.70
CA ASP A 170 2.76 -13.31 16.51
C ASP A 170 2.27 -13.46 17.95
N GLU A 171 1.41 -14.43 18.24
CA GLU A 171 0.86 -14.65 19.58
C GLU A 171 1.89 -15.23 20.58
N TRP A 172 2.95 -15.84 20.08
CA TRP A 172 4.02 -16.41 20.90
C TRP A 172 5.11 -15.42 21.30
N LEU A 173 5.06 -14.20 20.78
CA LEU A 173 6.03 -13.12 21.05
C LEU A 173 5.51 -12.06 22.03
N ARG A 174 4.44 -12.38 22.77
CA ARG A 174 3.84 -11.50 23.78
C ARG A 174 4.37 -11.79 25.16
#